data_1db8ae96b7a44d187055f219786a8d9b
#
_entry.id   1db8ae96b7a44d187055f219786a8d9b
#
_cell.length_a   1.000
_cell.length_b   1.000
_cell.length_c   1.000
_cell.angle_alpha   90.00
_cell.angle_beta   90.00
_cell.angle_gamma   90.00
#
_symmetry.space_group_name_H-M   'P 1'
#
loop_
_entity.id
_entity.type
_entity.pdbx_description
1 polymer ?
#
loop_
_entity_poly.entity_id
_entity_poly.type
_entity_poly.pdbx_seq_one_letter_code
_entity_poly.pdbx_strand_id
1 'polypeptide(L)'
;MSSWTLARRAERLNPSIIREILKVTERPGIISLAGGLPAAEGFPVDELSEATARVLTQSPREALQYAASEGFGPLREWLAAELGAQGLKADASQILITTGSQQGLDLVGKVLIDPGSRVAVEAPTYLGALQAFAPYEPEFVTVDCDDEGPRPEALGAAHGEDALSASSATSGRSARFGEARQKPRFLYVLPNFQNPSGRCIGD
;
A
#
# COMPACT_ATOMS: atom_id res chain seq x y z
N MET A 1 -9.39 19.18 30.69
CA MET A 1 -8.78 18.73 29.44
C MET A 1 -9.81 18.91 28.34
N SER A 2 -9.55 19.73 27.31
CA SER A 2 -10.48 19.87 26.18
C SER A 2 -10.50 18.55 25.40
N SER A 3 -11.65 17.90 25.31
CA SER A 3 -11.83 16.73 24.48
C SER A 3 -11.98 17.19 23.01
N TRP A 4 -11.06 16.74 22.16
CA TRP A 4 -11.21 16.95 20.71
C TRP A 4 -12.38 16.13 20.18
N THR A 5 -13.19 16.73 19.33
CA THR A 5 -14.19 15.99 18.55
C THR A 5 -13.49 15.35 17.36
N LEU A 6 -13.34 14.04 17.39
CA LEU A 6 -12.73 13.28 16.31
C LEU A 6 -13.71 13.06 15.13
N ALA A 7 -13.19 12.91 13.94
CA ALA A 7 -13.98 12.48 12.78
C ALA A 7 -14.48 11.04 13.01
N ARG A 8 -15.70 10.71 12.53
CA ARG A 8 -16.29 9.37 12.63
C ARG A 8 -15.36 8.25 12.17
N ARG A 9 -14.61 8.47 11.07
CA ARG A 9 -13.63 7.51 10.56
C ARG A 9 -12.49 7.20 11.53
N ALA A 10 -12.17 8.10 12.46
CA ALA A 10 -11.14 7.88 13.47
C ALA A 10 -11.54 6.84 14.51
N GLU A 11 -12.83 6.59 14.72
CA GLU A 11 -13.34 5.55 15.61
C GLU A 11 -13.02 4.12 15.12
N ARG A 12 -12.76 3.99 13.83
CA ARG A 12 -12.40 2.70 13.17
C ARG A 12 -10.90 2.50 13.03
N LEU A 13 -10.08 3.49 13.40
CA LEU A 13 -8.63 3.38 13.36
C LEU A 13 -8.16 2.56 14.56
N ASN A 14 -7.83 1.30 14.32
CA ASN A 14 -7.19 0.47 15.33
C ASN A 14 -5.69 0.82 15.43
N PRO A 15 -5.09 0.73 16.64
CA PRO A 15 -3.65 0.80 16.77
C PRO A 15 -2.97 -0.18 15.83
N SER A 16 -1.88 0.26 15.20
CA SER A 16 -1.14 -0.62 14.28
C SER A 16 -0.61 -1.85 15.01
N ILE A 17 -1.11 -3.02 14.63
CA ILE A 17 -0.64 -4.32 15.16
C ILE A 17 0.87 -4.46 14.92
N ILE A 18 1.37 -3.98 13.77
CA ILE A 18 2.80 -3.98 13.45
C ILE A 18 3.57 -3.17 14.50
N ARG A 19 3.06 -2.00 14.92
CA ARG A 19 3.71 -1.17 15.94
C ARG A 19 3.76 -1.85 17.29
N GLU A 20 2.73 -2.57 17.69
CA GLU A 20 2.71 -3.32 18.94
C GLU A 20 3.71 -4.50 18.90
N ILE A 21 3.82 -5.17 17.76
CA ILE A 21 4.82 -6.24 17.55
C ILE A 21 6.23 -5.65 17.63
N LEU A 22 6.49 -4.53 16.96
CA LEU A 22 7.81 -3.88 16.97
C LEU A 22 8.28 -3.51 18.38
N LYS A 23 7.40 -3.05 19.26
CA LYS A 23 7.74 -2.78 20.68
C LYS A 23 8.29 -4.02 21.42
N VAL A 24 7.87 -5.21 21.01
CA VAL A 24 8.38 -6.46 21.60
C VAL A 24 9.71 -6.84 20.97
N THR A 25 9.85 -6.66 19.65
CA THR A 25 11.04 -7.08 18.90
C THR A 25 12.25 -6.18 19.11
N GLU A 26 12.05 -4.93 19.57
CA GLU A 26 13.12 -4.00 19.93
C GLU A 26 13.82 -4.34 21.25
N ARG A 27 13.34 -5.34 22.01
CA ARG A 27 13.97 -5.73 23.27
C ARG A 27 15.29 -6.44 23.04
N PRO A 28 16.35 -6.16 23.83
CA PRO A 28 17.63 -6.83 23.69
C PRO A 28 17.52 -8.36 23.78
N GLY A 29 18.22 -9.08 22.91
CA GLY A 29 18.28 -10.54 22.91
C GLY A 29 17.14 -11.24 22.18
N ILE A 30 16.23 -10.51 21.55
CA ILE A 30 15.18 -11.10 20.71
C ILE A 30 15.65 -11.14 19.26
N ILE A 31 15.60 -12.33 18.66
CA ILE A 31 15.72 -12.49 17.20
C ILE A 31 14.33 -12.37 16.62
N SER A 32 14.07 -11.27 15.89
CA SER A 32 12.78 -11.01 15.29
C SER A 32 12.68 -11.61 13.89
N LEU A 33 11.64 -12.41 13.66
CA LEU A 33 11.20 -12.85 12.33
C LEU A 33 9.91 -12.12 11.90
N ALA A 34 9.53 -11.08 12.63
CA ALA A 34 8.34 -10.27 12.36
C ALA A 34 8.76 -8.87 11.93
N GLY A 35 8.01 -8.30 10.96
CA GLY A 35 8.11 -6.89 10.63
C GLY A 35 8.97 -6.52 9.43
N GLY A 36 9.54 -7.42 8.68
CA GLY A 36 10.15 -7.17 7.36
C GLY A 36 11.00 -5.89 7.25
N LEU A 37 11.78 -5.54 8.28
CA LEU A 37 12.68 -4.38 8.23
C LEU A 37 13.84 -4.67 7.27
N PRO A 38 14.28 -3.67 6.46
CA PRO A 38 15.48 -3.81 5.64
C PRO A 38 16.72 -4.14 6.48
N ALA A 39 17.62 -4.96 5.95
CA ALA A 39 18.89 -5.26 6.59
C ALA A 39 19.75 -3.99 6.70
N ALA A 40 20.14 -3.63 7.92
CA ALA A 40 20.88 -2.38 8.18
C ALA A 40 22.22 -2.33 7.45
N GLU A 41 22.85 -3.49 7.25
CA GLU A 41 24.12 -3.65 6.55
C GLU A 41 24.03 -3.30 5.05
N GLY A 42 22.81 -3.30 4.49
CA GLY A 42 22.56 -2.97 3.09
C GLY A 42 22.32 -1.46 2.85
N PHE A 43 22.33 -0.64 3.87
CA PHE A 43 22.12 0.81 3.66
C PHE A 43 23.37 1.46 3.04
N PRO A 44 23.21 2.15 1.88
CA PRO A 44 24.31 2.83 1.21
C PRO A 44 24.64 4.17 1.88
N VAL A 45 25.13 4.14 3.13
CA VAL A 45 25.31 5.33 3.98
C VAL A 45 26.35 6.28 3.41
N ASP A 46 27.47 5.74 2.94
CA ASP A 46 28.58 6.54 2.41
C ASP A 46 28.18 7.23 1.10
N GLU A 47 27.51 6.51 0.20
CA GLU A 47 27.01 7.04 -1.07
C GLU A 47 25.95 8.12 -0.86
N LEU A 48 25.06 7.93 0.11
CA LEU A 48 24.03 8.93 0.46
C LEU A 48 24.67 10.18 1.07
N SER A 49 25.68 10.00 1.93
CA SER A 49 26.40 11.11 2.54
C SER A 49 27.13 11.94 1.48
N GLU A 50 27.84 11.27 0.55
CA GLU A 50 28.52 11.93 -0.57
C GLU A 50 27.53 12.66 -1.49
N ALA A 51 26.43 12.00 -1.88
CA ALA A 51 25.41 12.58 -2.74
C ALA A 51 24.78 13.83 -2.08
N THR A 52 24.49 13.76 -0.78
CA THR A 52 23.93 14.88 -0.02
C THR A 52 24.91 16.06 0.03
N ALA A 53 26.18 15.80 0.36
CA ALA A 53 27.21 16.82 0.38
C ALA A 53 27.37 17.50 -0.99
N ARG A 54 27.39 16.70 -2.07
CA ARG A 54 27.48 17.20 -3.44
C ARG A 54 26.31 18.13 -3.79
N VAL A 55 25.08 17.70 -3.52
CA VAL A 55 23.87 18.49 -3.84
C VAL A 55 23.87 19.81 -3.05
N LEU A 56 24.14 19.77 -1.75
CA LEU A 56 24.13 20.97 -0.91
C LEU A 56 25.31 21.94 -1.22
N THR A 57 26.36 21.44 -1.84
CA THR A 57 27.51 22.29 -2.26
C THR A 57 27.25 22.87 -3.65
N GLN A 58 26.73 22.11 -4.58
CA GLN A 58 26.60 22.51 -5.99
C GLN A 58 25.31 23.26 -6.29
N SER A 59 24.19 22.86 -5.67
CA SER A 59 22.84 23.38 -5.98
C SER A 59 22.00 23.64 -4.71
N PRO A 60 22.55 24.31 -3.67
CA PRO A 60 21.85 24.43 -2.38
C PRO A 60 20.53 25.20 -2.48
N ARG A 61 20.47 26.24 -3.31
CA ARG A 61 19.25 27.06 -3.46
C ARG A 61 18.12 26.28 -4.12
N GLU A 62 18.43 25.49 -5.13
CA GLU A 62 17.47 24.65 -5.84
C GLU A 62 17.02 23.47 -4.95
N ALA A 63 17.96 22.81 -4.30
CA ALA A 63 17.68 21.65 -3.45
C ALA A 63 16.81 21.97 -2.22
N LEU A 64 16.91 23.20 -1.69
CA LEU A 64 16.18 23.64 -0.50
C LEU A 64 14.93 24.48 -0.81
N GLN A 65 14.60 24.71 -2.09
CA GLN A 65 13.45 25.49 -2.51
C GLN A 65 12.21 24.59 -2.67
N TYR A 66 11.04 25.20 -2.66
CA TYR A 66 9.79 24.55 -3.08
C TYR A 66 9.89 24.02 -4.50
N ALA A 67 9.32 22.83 -4.72
CA ALA A 67 9.20 22.20 -6.04
C ALA A 67 7.72 22.03 -6.43
N ALA A 68 7.48 21.51 -7.64
CA ALA A 68 6.15 21.13 -8.09
C ALA A 68 5.54 20.08 -7.16
N SER A 69 4.21 20.10 -7.00
CA SER A 69 3.49 19.15 -6.14
C SER A 69 3.66 17.70 -6.59
N GLU A 70 3.87 17.50 -7.89
CA GLU A 70 4.14 16.19 -8.50
C GLU A 70 5.54 15.67 -8.19
N GLY A 71 6.43 16.51 -7.71
CA GLY A 71 7.81 16.19 -7.38
C GLY A 71 8.84 16.81 -8.34
N PHE A 72 10.11 16.63 -8.01
CA PHE A 72 11.24 17.19 -8.75
C PHE A 72 11.30 16.66 -10.19
N GLY A 73 11.25 17.57 -11.18
CA GLY A 73 11.14 17.25 -12.60
C GLY A 73 12.21 16.27 -13.10
N PRO A 74 13.51 16.55 -12.87
CA PRO A 74 14.57 15.64 -13.31
C PRO A 74 14.48 14.22 -12.74
N LEU A 75 13.99 14.06 -11.49
CA LEU A 75 13.74 12.74 -10.91
C LEU A 75 12.61 12.00 -11.63
N ARG A 76 11.53 12.71 -11.96
CA ARG A 76 10.39 12.13 -12.70
C ARG A 76 10.79 11.71 -14.10
N GLU A 77 11.60 12.50 -14.79
CA GLU A 77 12.14 12.19 -16.12
C GLU A 77 13.06 10.95 -16.06
N TRP A 78 13.94 10.90 -15.06
CA TRP A 78 14.81 9.74 -14.84
C TRP A 78 14.00 8.47 -14.56
N LEU A 79 12.97 8.54 -13.70
CA LEU A 79 12.08 7.40 -13.42
C LEU A 79 11.31 6.95 -14.67
N ALA A 80 10.84 7.89 -15.51
CA ALA A 80 10.17 7.54 -16.76
C ALA A 80 11.10 6.76 -17.71
N ALA A 81 12.36 7.17 -17.80
CA ALA A 81 13.36 6.47 -18.61
C ALA A 81 13.67 5.08 -18.04
N GLU A 82 13.85 4.97 -16.72
CA GLU A 82 14.11 3.69 -16.03
C GLU A 82 12.96 2.69 -16.20
N LEU A 83 11.71 3.14 -16.01
CA LEU A 83 10.52 2.32 -16.24
C LEU A 83 10.41 1.89 -17.70
N GLY A 84 10.75 2.80 -18.62
CA GLY A 84 10.78 2.51 -20.06
C GLY A 84 11.80 1.43 -20.43
N ALA A 85 12.97 1.42 -19.79
CA ALA A 85 13.99 0.38 -19.97
C ALA A 85 13.52 -0.99 -19.45
N GLN A 86 12.64 -1.02 -18.47
CA GLN A 86 12.00 -2.23 -17.94
C GLN A 86 10.74 -2.65 -18.72
N GLY A 87 10.41 -1.97 -19.82
CA GLY A 87 9.25 -2.28 -20.65
C GLY A 87 7.96 -1.56 -20.28
N LEU A 88 7.95 -0.80 -19.18
CA LEU A 88 6.80 -0.02 -18.74
C LEU A 88 6.88 1.41 -19.27
N LYS A 89 6.20 1.70 -20.38
CA LYS A 89 6.19 3.03 -20.97
C LYS A 89 5.36 4.00 -20.11
N ALA A 90 6.03 4.91 -19.44
CA ALA A 90 5.42 5.98 -18.67
C ALA A 90 6.00 7.33 -19.12
N ASP A 91 5.15 8.36 -19.17
CA ASP A 91 5.57 9.74 -19.35
C ASP A 91 5.82 10.38 -17.98
N ALA A 92 6.77 11.32 -17.88
CA ALA A 92 7.06 12.03 -16.64
C ALA A 92 5.84 12.73 -16.03
N SER A 93 4.85 13.12 -16.84
CA SER A 93 3.58 13.70 -16.39
C SER A 93 2.68 12.70 -15.65
N GLN A 94 2.91 11.39 -15.82
CA GLN A 94 2.18 10.31 -15.16
C GLN A 94 2.84 9.86 -13.85
N ILE A 95 3.95 10.49 -13.46
CA ILE A 95 4.73 10.14 -12.27
C ILE A 95 4.51 11.18 -11.17
N LEU A 96 4.12 10.71 -9.99
CA LEU A 96 4.00 11.49 -8.77
C LEU A 96 5.00 10.96 -7.74
N ILE A 97 5.86 11.84 -7.24
CA ILE A 97 6.78 11.49 -6.15
C ILE A 97 6.06 11.61 -4.81
N THR A 98 6.11 10.55 -4.02
CA THR A 98 5.47 10.48 -2.70
C THR A 98 6.49 10.23 -1.60
N THR A 99 6.14 10.60 -0.37
CA THR A 99 6.92 10.30 0.83
C THR A 99 6.65 8.85 1.25
N GLY A 100 7.23 7.92 0.50
CA GLY A 100 7.02 6.48 0.66
C GLY A 100 5.68 5.98 0.13
N SER A 101 5.56 4.65 0.06
CA SER A 101 4.36 3.97 -0.45
C SER A 101 3.09 4.23 0.36
N GLN A 102 3.22 4.50 1.65
CA GLN A 102 2.08 4.76 2.53
C GLN A 102 1.30 6.02 2.09
N GLN A 103 2.01 7.08 1.69
CA GLN A 103 1.37 8.27 1.13
C GLN A 103 0.70 7.97 -0.22
N GLY A 104 1.33 7.15 -1.06
CA GLY A 104 0.74 6.71 -2.33
C GLY A 104 -0.57 5.95 -2.10
N LEU A 105 -0.58 5.00 -1.16
CA LEU A 105 -1.78 4.25 -0.80
C LEU A 105 -2.89 5.17 -0.26
N ASP A 106 -2.55 6.12 0.62
CA ASP A 106 -3.54 7.08 1.15
C ASP A 106 -4.15 7.94 0.03
N LEU A 107 -3.33 8.43 -0.90
CA LEU A 107 -3.81 9.20 -2.06
C LEU A 107 -4.72 8.39 -2.96
N VAL A 108 -4.36 7.13 -3.25
CA VAL A 108 -5.21 6.19 -4.02
C VAL A 108 -6.54 5.97 -3.30
N GLY A 109 -6.49 5.70 -2.00
CA GLY A 109 -7.69 5.52 -1.17
C GLY A 109 -8.59 6.76 -1.21
N LYS A 110 -8.02 7.94 -1.05
CA LYS A 110 -8.73 9.22 -1.07
C LYS A 110 -9.46 9.50 -2.39
N VAL A 111 -8.87 9.09 -3.51
CA VAL A 111 -9.41 9.39 -4.85
C VAL A 111 -10.41 8.33 -5.32
N LEU A 112 -10.20 7.05 -4.92
CA LEU A 112 -10.94 5.93 -5.50
C LEU A 112 -11.95 5.26 -4.55
N ILE A 113 -11.90 5.54 -3.25
CA ILE A 113 -12.73 4.83 -2.27
C ILE A 113 -13.76 5.77 -1.65
N ASP A 114 -15.03 5.44 -1.82
CA ASP A 114 -16.15 5.93 -1.03
C ASP A 114 -16.52 4.90 0.06
N PRO A 115 -17.20 5.30 1.15
CA PRO A 115 -17.73 4.35 2.12
C PRO A 115 -18.56 3.23 1.46
N GLY A 116 -18.17 1.98 1.71
CA GLY A 116 -18.80 0.79 1.11
C GLY A 116 -18.28 0.43 -0.30
N SER A 117 -17.34 1.18 -0.88
CA SER A 117 -16.69 0.77 -2.12
C SER A 117 -15.94 -0.56 -1.92
N ARG A 118 -16.08 -1.46 -2.88
CA ARG A 118 -15.38 -2.76 -2.84
C ARG A 118 -13.95 -2.61 -3.36
N VAL A 119 -12.99 -3.12 -2.58
CA VAL A 119 -11.56 -3.18 -2.93
C VAL A 119 -11.13 -4.63 -2.90
N ALA A 120 -10.67 -5.16 -4.03
CA ALA A 120 -10.15 -6.51 -4.12
C ALA A 120 -8.72 -6.56 -3.60
N VAL A 121 -8.39 -7.60 -2.82
CA VAL A 121 -7.08 -7.80 -2.21
C VAL A 121 -6.69 -9.27 -2.25
N GLU A 122 -5.41 -9.56 -2.28
CA GLU A 122 -4.88 -10.92 -2.06
C GLU A 122 -5.17 -11.40 -0.63
N ALA A 123 -5.15 -12.72 -0.43
CA ALA A 123 -5.23 -13.33 0.89
C ALA A 123 -4.10 -14.36 1.08
N PRO A 124 -3.08 -14.09 1.89
CA PRO A 124 -2.85 -12.87 2.69
C PRO A 124 -2.42 -11.65 1.86
N THR A 125 -2.53 -10.44 2.42
CA THR A 125 -2.09 -9.20 1.80
C THR A 125 -1.35 -8.29 2.78
N TYR A 126 -0.76 -7.21 2.28
CA TYR A 126 0.00 -6.25 3.08
C TYR A 126 -0.91 -5.47 4.02
N LEU A 127 -0.68 -5.64 5.33
CA LEU A 127 -1.49 -4.99 6.37
C LEU A 127 -1.44 -3.47 6.30
N GLY A 128 -0.31 -2.88 5.86
CA GLY A 128 -0.18 -1.43 5.69
C GLY A 128 -1.13 -0.85 4.64
N ALA A 129 -1.44 -1.60 3.58
CA ALA A 129 -2.44 -1.18 2.60
C ALA A 129 -3.86 -1.19 3.18
N LEU A 130 -4.22 -2.26 3.92
CA LEU A 130 -5.52 -2.32 4.60
C LEU A 130 -5.68 -1.16 5.59
N GLN A 131 -4.62 -0.81 6.32
CA GLN A 131 -4.62 0.32 7.25
C GLN A 131 -4.73 1.68 6.55
N ALA A 132 -4.07 1.85 5.38
CA ALA A 132 -4.17 3.07 4.59
C ALA A 132 -5.57 3.29 4.02
N PHE A 133 -6.24 2.21 3.61
CA PHE A 133 -7.59 2.29 3.03
C PHE A 133 -8.70 2.32 4.09
N ALA A 134 -8.49 1.78 5.29
CA ALA A 134 -9.50 1.69 6.34
C ALA A 134 -10.22 3.02 6.67
N PRO A 135 -9.55 4.20 6.68
CA PRO A 135 -10.21 5.48 6.93
C PRO A 135 -11.29 5.86 5.91
N TYR A 136 -11.23 5.26 4.71
CA TYR A 136 -12.19 5.49 3.62
C TYR A 136 -13.37 4.51 3.65
N GLU A 137 -13.42 3.62 4.64
CA GLU A 137 -14.50 2.68 4.91
C GLU A 137 -14.82 1.73 3.73
N PRO A 138 -13.80 1.10 3.08
CA PRO A 138 -14.07 0.13 2.02
C PRO A 138 -14.65 -1.18 2.55
N GLU A 139 -15.27 -1.95 1.65
CA GLU A 139 -15.52 -3.38 1.79
C GLU A 139 -14.38 -4.14 1.11
N PHE A 140 -13.53 -4.80 1.89
CA PHE A 140 -12.48 -5.64 1.31
C PHE A 140 -13.06 -6.97 0.85
N VAL A 141 -12.70 -7.37 -0.37
CA VAL A 141 -13.05 -8.67 -0.94
C VAL A 141 -11.76 -9.40 -1.32
N THR A 142 -11.64 -10.63 -0.86
CA THR A 142 -10.47 -11.44 -1.17
C THR A 142 -10.57 -12.04 -2.55
N VAL A 143 -9.43 -12.15 -3.23
CA VAL A 143 -9.27 -12.86 -4.50
C VAL A 143 -8.50 -14.14 -4.23
N ASP A 144 -8.98 -15.26 -4.76
CA ASP A 144 -8.26 -16.52 -4.67
C ASP A 144 -6.93 -16.43 -5.41
N CYS A 145 -5.87 -16.86 -4.73
CA CYS A 145 -4.50 -16.85 -5.22
C CYS A 145 -3.94 -18.27 -5.20
N ASP A 146 -3.05 -18.54 -6.14
CA ASP A 146 -2.21 -19.74 -6.13
C ASP A 146 -0.73 -19.37 -5.96
N ASP A 147 0.18 -20.23 -6.39
CA ASP A 147 1.62 -19.99 -6.27
C ASP A 147 2.13 -18.93 -7.26
N GLU A 148 1.36 -18.63 -8.30
CA GLU A 148 1.67 -17.65 -9.35
C GLU A 148 0.94 -16.31 -9.16
N GLY A 149 0.12 -16.17 -8.11
CA GLY A 149 -0.57 -14.92 -7.75
C GLY A 149 -2.09 -15.01 -7.81
N PRO A 150 -2.79 -13.87 -7.98
CA PRO A 150 -4.24 -13.83 -8.09
C PRO A 150 -4.74 -14.56 -9.34
N ARG A 151 -5.65 -15.49 -9.16
CA ARG A 151 -6.24 -16.26 -10.28
C ARG A 151 -7.17 -15.36 -11.09
N PRO A 152 -6.97 -15.23 -12.42
CA PRO A 152 -7.81 -14.36 -13.26
C PRO A 152 -9.30 -14.70 -13.21
N GLU A 153 -9.64 -15.99 -13.07
CA GLU A 153 -11.02 -16.46 -12.97
C GLU A 153 -11.67 -15.98 -11.67
N ALA A 154 -10.90 -15.88 -10.59
CA ALA A 154 -11.38 -15.39 -9.30
C ALA A 154 -11.71 -13.89 -9.34
N LEU A 155 -11.08 -13.12 -10.22
CA LEU A 155 -11.46 -11.73 -10.47
C LEU A 155 -12.86 -11.62 -11.08
N GLY A 156 -13.26 -12.58 -11.92
CA GLY A 156 -14.62 -12.70 -12.43
C GLY A 156 -15.62 -13.13 -11.35
N ALA A 157 -15.24 -14.07 -10.48
CA ALA A 157 -16.08 -14.59 -9.38
C ALA A 157 -16.25 -13.57 -8.24
N ALA A 158 -15.31 -12.66 -8.03
CA ALA A 158 -15.50 -11.52 -7.13
C ALA A 158 -16.69 -10.62 -7.56
N HIS A 159 -17.23 -10.87 -8.74
CA HIS A 159 -18.44 -10.26 -9.28
C HIS A 159 -19.72 -11.11 -9.03
N GLY A 160 -19.63 -12.38 -8.66
CA GLY A 160 -20.72 -13.34 -8.63
C GLY A 160 -20.92 -14.07 -7.30
N GLU A 161 -22.02 -14.71 -7.21
CA GLU A 161 -22.80 -15.23 -6.08
C GLU A 161 -22.13 -16.25 -5.12
N ASP A 162 -20.88 -16.70 -5.32
CA ASP A 162 -20.36 -17.89 -4.63
C ASP A 162 -19.41 -17.64 -3.43
N ALA A 163 -19.22 -16.42 -2.99
CA ALA A 163 -18.37 -16.14 -1.82
C ALA A 163 -19.03 -16.43 -0.46
N LEU A 164 -20.17 -17.10 -0.42
CA LEU A 164 -20.94 -17.38 0.81
C LEU A 164 -20.55 -18.65 1.56
N SER A 165 -19.60 -19.46 1.05
CA SER A 165 -19.29 -20.76 1.68
C SER A 165 -18.04 -20.85 2.55
N ALA A 166 -17.21 -19.80 2.64
CA ALA A 166 -15.89 -19.90 3.28
C ALA A 166 -15.64 -18.98 4.50
N SER A 167 -16.66 -18.35 5.08
CA SER A 167 -16.44 -17.55 6.31
C SER A 167 -17.62 -17.62 7.26
N SER A 168 -17.70 -18.73 7.99
CA SER A 168 -18.47 -18.80 9.23
C SER A 168 -17.59 -18.36 10.41
N ALA A 169 -17.37 -17.09 10.59
CA ALA A 169 -17.07 -16.55 11.93
C ALA A 169 -17.16 -15.01 11.92
N THR A 170 -18.08 -14.54 12.72
CA THR A 170 -18.23 -13.22 13.36
C THR A 170 -19.07 -12.15 12.67
N SER A 171 -20.15 -11.93 13.37
CA SER A 171 -21.02 -10.77 13.55
C SER A 171 -22.02 -10.42 12.45
N GLY A 172 -23.28 -10.70 12.85
CA GLY A 172 -24.52 -10.38 12.17
C GLY A 172 -24.64 -8.92 11.75
N ARG A 173 -24.65 -8.73 10.44
CA ARG A 173 -25.45 -7.72 9.77
C ARG A 173 -26.06 -8.38 8.54
N SER A 174 -27.36 -8.60 8.63
CA SER A 174 -28.20 -9.02 7.51
C SER A 174 -27.93 -8.14 6.30
N ALA A 175 -27.28 -8.69 5.28
CA ALA A 175 -27.22 -8.07 3.98
C ALA A 175 -28.66 -8.01 3.45
N ARG A 176 -29.14 -6.79 3.12
CA ARG A 176 -30.42 -6.63 2.43
C ARG A 176 -30.31 -7.33 1.09
N PHE A 177 -31.17 -8.33 0.88
CA PHE A 177 -31.34 -9.02 -0.38
C PHE A 177 -31.74 -7.98 -1.45
N GLY A 178 -30.98 -7.86 -2.55
CA GLY A 178 -31.44 -7.19 -3.75
C GLY A 178 -30.52 -6.17 -4.44
N GLU A 179 -29.31 -5.84 -3.89
CA GLU A 179 -28.38 -4.98 -4.63
C GLU A 179 -27.37 -5.88 -5.39
N ALA A 180 -27.36 -5.72 -6.73
CA ALA A 180 -26.31 -6.31 -7.56
C ALA A 180 -24.94 -5.91 -6.97
N ARG A 181 -24.12 -6.89 -6.56
CA ARG A 181 -22.83 -6.62 -5.92
C ARG A 181 -21.99 -5.77 -6.86
N GLN A 182 -21.65 -4.57 -6.42
CA GLN A 182 -20.82 -3.64 -7.20
C GLN A 182 -19.46 -4.27 -7.47
N LYS A 183 -18.95 -4.06 -8.68
CA LYS A 183 -17.60 -4.48 -9.05
C LYS A 183 -16.57 -3.80 -8.13
N PRO A 184 -15.45 -4.48 -7.78
CA PRO A 184 -14.36 -3.81 -7.09
C PRO A 184 -13.89 -2.58 -7.86
N ARG A 185 -13.61 -1.50 -7.13
CA ARG A 185 -13.05 -0.26 -7.72
C ARG A 185 -11.66 -0.50 -8.31
N PHE A 186 -10.88 -1.31 -7.63
CA PHE A 186 -9.54 -1.76 -8.05
C PHE A 186 -9.16 -3.03 -7.32
N LEU A 187 -8.10 -3.66 -7.82
CA LEU A 187 -7.39 -4.76 -7.17
C LEU A 187 -6.05 -4.23 -6.63
N TYR A 188 -5.77 -4.50 -5.35
CA TYR A 188 -4.47 -4.26 -4.76
C TYR A 188 -3.67 -5.56 -4.71
N VAL A 189 -2.49 -5.57 -5.34
CA VAL A 189 -1.57 -6.70 -5.40
C VAL A 189 -0.13 -6.26 -5.15
N LEU A 190 0.71 -7.22 -4.73
CA LEU A 190 2.16 -7.07 -4.67
C LEU A 190 2.79 -8.08 -5.62
N PRO A 191 3.10 -7.69 -6.86
CA PRO A 191 3.54 -8.64 -7.88
C PRO A 191 4.92 -9.23 -7.61
N ASN A 192 5.79 -8.52 -6.88
CA ASN A 192 7.15 -8.96 -6.57
C ASN A 192 7.35 -9.02 -5.06
N PHE A 193 7.89 -10.15 -4.57
CA PHE A 193 8.19 -10.35 -3.15
C PHE A 193 7.01 -10.00 -2.25
N GLN A 194 5.84 -10.56 -2.58
CA GLN A 194 4.57 -10.33 -1.90
C GLN A 194 4.72 -10.38 -0.38
N ASN A 195 4.21 -9.37 0.30
CA ASN A 195 4.21 -9.32 1.76
C ASN A 195 2.84 -9.84 2.28
N PRO A 196 2.79 -10.98 3.03
CA PRO A 196 3.93 -11.59 3.73
C PRO A 196 4.53 -12.85 3.08
N SER A 197 4.03 -13.34 1.95
CA SER A 197 4.38 -14.66 1.41
C SER A 197 5.78 -14.74 0.77
N GLY A 198 6.33 -13.61 0.32
CA GLY A 198 7.59 -13.56 -0.43
C GLY A 198 7.49 -14.03 -1.88
N ARG A 199 6.29 -14.38 -2.36
CA ARG A 199 6.07 -14.88 -3.72
C ARG A 199 6.16 -13.76 -4.75
N CYS A 200 6.46 -14.14 -6.00
CA CYS A 200 6.32 -13.28 -7.17
C CYS A 200 5.19 -13.82 -8.05
N ILE A 201 4.46 -12.91 -8.70
CA ILE A 201 3.45 -13.30 -9.70
C ILE A 201 4.19 -13.89 -10.90
N GLY A 202 3.70 -15.00 -11.43
CA GLY A 202 4.20 -15.63 -12.65
C GLY A 202 3.94 -14.77 -13.91
N ASP A 203 4.58 -15.16 -15.03
CA ASP A 203 4.42 -14.49 -16.32
C ASP A 203 3.03 -14.71 -16.93
#